data_e086b377988cfbfd1e06a36dba0e5ee5
#
_entry.id   e086b377988cfbfd1e06a36dba0e5ee5
#
_cell.length_a   1.000
_cell.length_b   1.000
_cell.length_c   1.000
_cell.angle_alpha   90.00
_cell.angle_beta   90.00
_cell.angle_gamma   90.00
#
_symmetry.space_group_name_H-M   'P 1'
#
loop_
_entity.id
_entity.type
_entity.pdbx_description
1 polymer ?
#
loop_
_entity_poly.entity_id
_entity_poly.type
_entity_poly.pdbx_seq_one_letter_code
_entity_poly.pdbx_strand_id
1 'polypeptide(L)'
;MSMIKVQDLTFSYPGSFDNIFEGVNFQIDTDWKLGFIGRNGRGKTTFFNLLLGNYEYSGKILASVEFNYFPYPVADKNKFTHEILEEICPQAEDWEFLREISYLNVDAEVMYRPFKTLSNGEQTKVLLAALF
;
A
#
# COMPACT_ATOMS: atom_id res chain seq x y z
N MET A 1 21.93 -1.02 4.82
CA MET A 1 20.75 -1.90 4.76
C MET A 1 19.63 -1.37 5.65
N SER A 2 18.45 -1.30 5.14
CA SER A 2 17.30 -0.88 5.91
C SER A 2 16.60 -2.11 6.49
N MET A 3 16.15 -2.00 7.73
CA MET A 3 15.46 -3.07 8.42
C MET A 3 14.19 -2.53 9.08
N ILE A 4 13.18 -3.37 9.11
CA ILE A 4 11.98 -3.14 9.93
C ILE A 4 12.13 -4.05 11.13
N LYS A 5 12.20 -3.45 12.32
CA LYS A 5 12.37 -4.20 13.56
C LYS A 5 11.16 -4.02 14.45
N VAL A 6 10.53 -5.12 14.80
CA VAL A 6 9.37 -5.16 15.70
C VAL A 6 9.82 -5.70 17.05
N GLN A 7 9.56 -4.94 18.11
CA GLN A 7 9.98 -5.28 19.47
C GLN A 7 8.78 -5.20 20.43
N ASP A 8 8.49 -6.31 21.10
CA ASP A 8 7.43 -6.42 22.12
C ASP A 8 6.09 -5.85 21.66
N LEU A 9 5.73 -6.09 20.40
CA LEU A 9 4.49 -5.59 19.84
C LEU A 9 3.28 -6.24 20.50
N THR A 10 2.45 -5.41 21.13
CA THR A 10 1.19 -5.83 21.74
C THR A 10 0.09 -4.90 21.26
N PHE A 11 -0.98 -5.45 20.72
CA PHE A 11 -2.08 -4.67 20.17
C PHE A 11 -3.41 -5.38 20.36
N SER A 12 -4.42 -4.59 20.75
CA SER A 12 -5.82 -4.98 20.73
C SER A 12 -6.64 -3.82 20.17
N TYR A 13 -7.73 -4.12 19.47
CA TYR A 13 -8.61 -3.07 18.98
C TYR A 13 -9.29 -2.34 20.14
N PRO A 14 -9.56 -1.02 20.00
CA PRO A 14 -10.29 -0.27 21.02
C PRO A 14 -11.62 -0.96 21.36
N GLY A 15 -11.85 -1.17 22.67
CA GLY A 15 -13.05 -1.85 23.14
C GLY A 15 -13.00 -3.37 23.13
N SER A 16 -11.92 -3.96 22.64
CA SER A 16 -11.71 -5.41 22.68
C SER A 16 -10.80 -5.79 23.84
N PHE A 17 -11.10 -6.92 24.47
CA PHE A 17 -10.24 -7.48 25.53
C PHE A 17 -9.23 -8.48 24.99
N ASP A 18 -9.40 -8.91 23.74
CA ASP A 18 -8.51 -9.89 23.11
C ASP A 18 -7.37 -9.20 22.39
N ASN A 19 -6.14 -9.59 22.68
CA ASN A 19 -4.97 -9.09 21.96
C ASN A 19 -4.83 -9.80 20.62
N ILE A 20 -4.63 -9.02 19.57
CA ILE A 20 -4.28 -9.55 18.24
C ILE A 20 -2.81 -9.95 18.21
N PHE A 21 -1.96 -9.14 18.86
CA PHE A 21 -0.53 -9.43 19.02
C PHE A 21 -0.15 -9.29 20.50
N GLU A 22 0.68 -10.20 20.99
CA GLU A 22 1.23 -10.17 22.35
C GLU A 22 2.73 -10.38 22.33
N GLY A 23 3.49 -9.36 22.70
CA GLY A 23 4.94 -9.46 22.86
C GLY A 23 5.66 -9.98 21.62
N VAL A 24 5.23 -9.59 20.42
CA VAL A 24 5.76 -10.10 19.17
C VAL A 24 7.09 -9.44 18.84
N ASN A 25 8.08 -10.25 18.49
CA ASN A 25 9.42 -9.79 18.11
C ASN A 25 9.85 -10.42 16.79
N PHE A 26 10.26 -9.60 15.81
CA PHE A 26 10.86 -10.08 14.57
C PHE A 26 11.55 -8.94 13.83
N GLN A 27 12.31 -9.31 12.81
CA GLN A 27 12.98 -8.36 11.93
C GLN A 27 12.73 -8.73 10.48
N ILE A 28 12.59 -7.72 9.63
CA ILE A 28 12.41 -7.86 8.19
C ILE A 28 13.42 -6.96 7.50
N ASP A 29 14.22 -7.54 6.59
CA ASP A 29 15.08 -6.76 5.71
C ASP A 29 14.22 -6.16 4.60
N THR A 30 14.40 -4.86 4.33
CA THR A 30 13.59 -4.17 3.30
C THR A 30 13.92 -4.62 1.89
N ASP A 31 15.01 -5.34 1.67
CA ASP A 31 15.35 -5.93 0.38
C ASP A 31 14.63 -7.27 0.14
N TRP A 32 13.98 -7.81 1.15
CA TRP A 32 13.25 -9.06 1.02
C TRP A 32 11.90 -8.84 0.30
N LYS A 33 11.55 -9.80 -0.55
CA LYS A 33 10.20 -9.91 -1.09
C LYS A 33 9.46 -10.94 -0.23
N LEU A 34 8.83 -10.45 0.83
CA LEU A 34 8.24 -11.29 1.86
C LEU A 34 6.77 -11.54 1.58
N GLY A 35 6.38 -12.82 1.54
CA GLY A 35 4.98 -13.22 1.52
C GLY A 35 4.41 -13.25 2.94
N PHE A 36 3.24 -12.64 3.13
CA PHE A 36 2.56 -12.59 4.41
C PHE A 36 1.27 -13.42 4.29
N ILE A 37 1.30 -14.65 4.78
CA ILE A 37 0.21 -15.60 4.61
C ILE A 37 -0.43 -15.95 5.95
N GLY A 38 -1.70 -16.31 5.89
CA GLY A 38 -2.49 -16.71 7.03
C GLY A 38 -3.98 -16.69 6.68
N ARG A 39 -4.81 -17.22 7.56
CA ARG A 39 -6.26 -17.17 7.39
C ARG A 39 -6.75 -15.73 7.57
N ASN A 40 -7.86 -15.39 6.91
CA ASN A 40 -8.53 -14.11 7.12
C ASN A 40 -8.89 -13.95 8.61
N GLY A 41 -8.70 -12.73 9.12
CA GLY A 41 -8.95 -12.43 10.54
C GLY A 41 -7.81 -12.79 11.48
N ARG A 42 -6.64 -13.19 10.97
CA ARG A 42 -5.47 -13.54 11.79
C ARG A 42 -4.45 -12.40 11.93
N GLY A 43 -4.86 -11.17 11.72
CA GLY A 43 -4.03 -10.01 12.01
C GLY A 43 -3.16 -9.48 10.88
N LYS A 44 -3.24 -10.02 9.66
CA LYS A 44 -2.44 -9.54 8.53
C LYS A 44 -2.73 -8.07 8.21
N THR A 45 -3.99 -7.75 8.00
CA THR A 45 -4.42 -6.37 7.72
C THR A 45 -4.16 -5.47 8.91
N THR A 46 -4.35 -5.98 10.13
CA THR A 46 -4.05 -5.26 11.36
C THR A 46 -2.58 -4.86 11.42
N PHE A 47 -1.67 -5.79 11.11
CA PHE A 47 -0.24 -5.49 11.10
C PHE A 47 0.11 -4.41 10.09
N PHE A 48 -0.46 -4.47 8.87
CA PHE A 48 -0.23 -3.43 7.88
C PHE A 48 -0.74 -2.06 8.33
N ASN A 49 -1.89 -2.01 9.00
CA ASN A 49 -2.41 -0.76 9.56
C ASN A 49 -1.52 -0.20 10.67
N LEU A 50 -0.88 -1.05 11.47
CA LEU A 50 0.09 -0.61 12.46
C LEU A 50 1.34 -0.01 11.82
N LEU A 51 1.84 -0.60 10.73
CA LEU A 51 2.96 -0.06 9.97
C LEU A 51 2.64 1.31 9.38
N LEU A 52 1.40 1.51 8.95
CA LEU A 52 0.94 2.78 8.38
C LEU A 52 0.67 3.85 9.45
N GLY A 53 0.68 3.47 10.72
CA GLY A 53 0.41 4.40 11.83
C GLY A 53 -1.07 4.68 12.09
N ASN A 54 -1.97 3.81 11.62
CA ASN A 54 -3.41 4.02 11.76
C ASN A 54 -3.95 3.72 13.16
N TYR A 55 -3.20 2.98 13.97
CA TYR A 55 -3.59 2.60 15.33
C TYR A 55 -2.43 2.77 16.30
N GLU A 56 -2.76 3.00 17.57
CA GLU A 56 -1.78 2.99 18.65
C GLU A 56 -1.52 1.57 19.11
N TYR A 57 -0.30 1.28 19.53
CA TYR A 57 0.12 -0.04 19.99
C TYR A 57 1.16 0.09 21.08
N SER A 58 1.36 -0.99 21.85
CA SER A 58 2.47 -1.10 22.81
C SER A 58 3.66 -1.78 22.17
N GLY A 59 4.87 -1.42 22.61
CA GLY A 59 6.12 -1.90 22.01
C GLY A 59 6.66 -0.91 20.99
N LYS A 60 7.54 -1.38 20.13
CA LYS A 60 8.21 -0.53 19.15
C LYS A 60 8.25 -1.17 17.76
N ILE A 61 7.98 -0.36 16.76
CA ILE A 61 8.26 -0.68 15.37
C ILE A 61 9.28 0.33 14.89
N LEU A 62 10.50 -0.14 14.61
CA LEU A 62 11.60 0.70 14.17
C LEU A 62 11.81 0.48 12.68
N ALA A 63 11.69 1.55 11.90
CA ALA A 63 11.87 1.50 10.45
C ALA A 63 12.39 2.84 9.95
N SER A 64 13.30 2.79 8.99
CA SER A 64 13.87 3.97 8.33
C SER A 64 13.26 4.21 6.96
N VAL A 65 12.14 3.55 6.65
CA VAL A 65 11.47 3.58 5.35
C VAL A 65 10.04 4.08 5.51
N GLU A 66 9.50 4.68 4.45
CA GLU A 66 8.08 5.00 4.38
C GLU A 66 7.28 3.78 3.93
N PHE A 67 6.08 3.66 4.46
CA PHE A 67 5.17 2.60 4.09
C PHE A 67 4.04 3.13 3.21
N ASN A 68 3.80 2.47 2.09
CA ASN A 68 2.68 2.76 1.22
C ASN A 68 1.82 1.52 1.08
N TYR A 69 0.52 1.71 1.21
CA TYR A 69 -0.45 0.61 1.08
C TYR A 69 -0.98 0.57 -0.35
N PHE A 70 -0.97 -0.61 -0.93
CA PHE A 70 -1.52 -0.81 -2.27
C PHE A 70 -2.69 -1.81 -2.19
N PRO A 71 -3.79 -1.60 -2.92
CA PRO A 71 -4.02 -0.51 -3.87
C PRO A 71 -4.42 0.81 -3.20
N TYR A 72 -4.12 1.92 -3.88
CA TYR A 72 -4.56 3.24 -3.41
C TYR A 72 -6.08 3.35 -3.50
N PRO A 73 -6.75 3.93 -2.47
CA PRO A 73 -8.18 4.19 -2.56
C PRO A 73 -8.46 5.30 -3.58
N VAL A 74 -9.44 5.07 -4.45
CA VAL A 74 -9.87 6.06 -5.43
C VAL A 74 -11.24 6.57 -5.00
N ALA A 75 -11.31 7.83 -4.56
CA ALA A 75 -12.54 8.43 -4.04
C ALA A 75 -13.56 8.69 -5.14
N ASP A 76 -13.11 9.18 -6.29
CA ASP A 76 -13.99 9.48 -7.42
C ASP A 76 -13.49 8.80 -8.70
N LYS A 77 -14.09 7.67 -9.04
CA LYS A 77 -13.75 6.89 -10.22
C LYS A 77 -14.27 7.50 -11.53
N ASN A 78 -15.06 8.56 -11.45
CA ASN A 78 -15.55 9.27 -12.63
C ASN A 78 -14.50 10.20 -13.23
N LYS A 79 -13.46 10.53 -12.48
CA LYS A 79 -12.34 11.34 -12.97
C LYS A 79 -11.54 10.59 -14.02
N PHE A 80 -10.87 11.35 -14.90
CA PHE A 80 -9.94 10.76 -15.83
C PHE A 80 -8.75 10.13 -15.10
N THR A 81 -8.21 9.08 -15.68
CA THR A 81 -7.12 8.32 -15.07
C THR A 81 -5.91 9.20 -14.77
N HIS A 82 -5.52 10.08 -15.71
CA HIS A 82 -4.38 10.98 -15.48
C HIS A 82 -4.61 11.92 -14.28
N GLU A 83 -5.83 12.38 -14.04
CA GLU A 83 -6.16 13.23 -12.90
C GLU A 83 -5.98 12.47 -11.57
N ILE A 84 -6.40 11.21 -11.54
CA ILE A 84 -6.24 10.36 -10.36
C ILE A 84 -4.77 10.12 -10.05
N LEU A 85 -3.96 9.83 -11.06
CA LEU A 85 -2.52 9.63 -10.89
C LEU A 85 -1.80 10.90 -10.44
N GLU A 86 -2.23 12.05 -10.94
CA GLU A 86 -1.70 13.35 -10.52
C GLU A 86 -2.00 13.64 -9.05
N GLU A 87 -3.17 13.23 -8.56
CA GLU A 87 -3.53 13.37 -7.15
C GLU A 87 -2.68 12.47 -6.25
N ILE A 88 -2.38 11.24 -6.70
CA ILE A 88 -1.58 10.27 -5.94
C ILE A 88 -0.12 10.68 -5.91
N CYS A 89 0.41 11.16 -7.04
CA CYS A 89 1.82 11.51 -7.18
C CYS A 89 1.97 12.86 -7.87
N PRO A 90 1.73 13.99 -7.15
CA PRO A 90 1.71 15.33 -7.75
C PRO A 90 3.05 15.78 -8.36
N GLN A 91 4.15 15.23 -7.90
CA GLN A 91 5.49 15.60 -8.35
C GLN A 91 5.92 14.88 -9.62
N ALA A 92 5.21 13.84 -10.04
CA ALA A 92 5.53 13.12 -11.26
C ALA A 92 4.92 13.81 -12.48
N GLU A 93 5.63 13.78 -13.61
CA GLU A 93 5.16 14.32 -14.87
C GLU A 93 4.39 13.26 -15.67
N ASP A 94 3.52 13.70 -16.58
CA ASP A 94 2.68 12.78 -17.37
C ASP A 94 3.50 11.75 -18.16
N TRP A 95 4.67 12.15 -18.70
CA TRP A 95 5.51 11.22 -19.46
C TRP A 95 6.08 10.09 -18.57
N GLU A 96 6.25 10.35 -17.27
CA GLU A 96 6.70 9.32 -16.34
C GLU A 96 5.63 8.25 -16.15
N PHE A 97 4.37 8.66 -16.00
CA PHE A 97 3.25 7.72 -15.94
C PHE A 97 3.10 6.93 -17.22
N LEU A 98 3.19 7.61 -18.39
CA LEU A 98 3.10 6.95 -19.69
C LEU A 98 4.19 5.91 -19.88
N ARG A 99 5.39 6.20 -19.43
CA ARG A 99 6.50 5.25 -19.46
C ARG A 99 6.21 4.01 -18.62
N GLU A 100 5.77 4.22 -17.38
CA GLU A 100 5.53 3.11 -16.46
C GLU A 100 4.38 2.22 -16.92
N ILE A 101 3.28 2.80 -17.41
CA ILE A 101 2.17 2.01 -17.91
C ILE A 101 2.55 1.23 -19.18
N SER A 102 3.45 1.75 -20.00
CA SER A 102 3.92 1.03 -21.19
C SER A 102 4.70 -0.24 -20.80
N TYR A 103 5.48 -0.19 -19.72
CA TYR A 103 6.17 -1.36 -19.17
C TYR A 103 5.19 -2.43 -18.68
N LEU A 104 4.00 -2.03 -18.29
CA LEU A 104 2.95 -2.93 -17.82
C LEU A 104 2.01 -3.37 -18.96
N ASN A 105 2.34 -3.04 -20.20
CA ASN A 105 1.56 -3.36 -21.41
C ASN A 105 0.15 -2.75 -21.37
N VAL A 106 0.02 -1.54 -20.88
CA VAL A 106 -1.23 -0.78 -20.88
C VAL A 106 -1.14 0.30 -21.93
N ASP A 107 -2.21 0.44 -22.74
CA ASP A 107 -2.29 1.46 -23.81
C ASP A 107 -2.34 2.86 -23.19
N ALA A 108 -1.61 3.80 -23.79
CA ALA A 108 -1.54 5.18 -23.33
C ALA A 108 -2.92 5.88 -23.33
N GLU A 109 -3.85 5.46 -24.16
CA GLU A 109 -5.18 6.07 -24.21
C GLU A 109 -5.96 5.97 -22.89
N VAL A 110 -5.63 4.98 -22.04
CA VAL A 110 -6.31 4.82 -20.73
C VAL A 110 -6.15 6.06 -19.85
N MET A 111 -5.07 6.82 -20.04
CA MET A 111 -4.83 8.05 -19.27
C MET A 111 -5.89 9.12 -19.54
N TYR A 112 -6.53 9.08 -20.69
CA TYR A 112 -7.54 10.06 -21.10
C TYR A 112 -8.96 9.52 -21.04
N ARG A 113 -9.14 8.37 -20.39
CA ARG A 113 -10.46 7.77 -20.16
C ARG A 113 -10.84 7.88 -18.69
N PRO A 114 -12.14 7.96 -18.37
CA PRO A 114 -12.58 7.87 -16.99
C PRO A 114 -12.12 6.56 -16.35
N PHE A 115 -11.61 6.64 -15.14
CA PHE A 115 -11.03 5.48 -14.44
C PHE A 115 -12.02 4.30 -14.34
N LYS A 116 -13.30 4.61 -14.11
CA LYS A 116 -14.34 3.58 -14.01
C LYS A 116 -14.54 2.75 -15.29
N THR A 117 -14.11 3.28 -16.45
CA THR A 117 -14.26 2.58 -17.74
C THR A 117 -13.16 1.57 -18.00
N LEU A 118 -12.11 1.58 -17.19
CA LEU A 118 -11.01 0.63 -17.31
C LEU A 118 -11.41 -0.73 -16.74
N SER A 119 -10.84 -1.80 -17.29
CA SER A 119 -10.98 -3.13 -16.70
C SER A 119 -10.30 -3.16 -15.32
N ASN A 120 -10.67 -4.13 -14.48
CA ASN A 120 -10.04 -4.27 -13.17
C ASN A 120 -8.52 -4.44 -13.27
N GLY A 121 -8.05 -5.18 -14.27
CA GLY A 121 -6.62 -5.34 -14.51
C GLY A 121 -5.94 -4.04 -14.92
N GLU A 122 -6.57 -3.25 -15.78
CA GLU A 122 -6.04 -1.94 -16.17
C GLU A 122 -6.01 -0.96 -15.00
N GLN A 123 -7.07 -0.93 -14.19
CA GLN A 123 -7.10 -0.10 -12.97
C GLN A 123 -5.94 -0.45 -12.03
N THR A 124 -5.72 -1.74 -11.78
CA THR A 124 -4.62 -2.19 -10.94
C THR A 124 -3.27 -1.77 -11.49
N LYS A 125 -3.07 -1.94 -12.79
CA LYS A 125 -1.79 -1.60 -13.45
C LYS A 125 -1.50 -0.10 -13.41
N VAL A 126 -2.49 0.76 -13.65
CA VAL A 126 -2.26 2.21 -13.61
C VAL A 126 -1.96 2.69 -12.18
N LEU A 127 -2.63 2.13 -11.18
CA LEU A 127 -2.31 2.45 -9.78
C LEU A 127 -0.91 1.93 -9.39
N LEU A 128 -0.52 0.77 -9.91
CA LEU A 128 0.81 0.23 -9.68
C LEU A 128 1.89 1.11 -10.30
N ALA A 129 1.62 1.70 -11.47
CA ALA A 129 2.54 2.62 -12.12
C ALA A 129 2.84 3.84 -11.24
N ALA A 130 1.90 4.27 -10.40
CA ALA A 130 2.10 5.40 -9.49
C ALA A 130 3.08 5.10 -8.36
N LEU A 131 3.41 3.82 -8.10
CA LEU A 131 4.41 3.44 -7.10
C LEU A 131 5.85 3.64 -7.58
N PHE A 132 6.06 3.63 -8.87
CA PHE A 132 7.37 3.73 -9.49
C PHE A 132 7.56 5.12 -10.09
#